data_ecab28531b734be5ac59fdd50729661a
#
_entry.id   ecab28531b734be5ac59fdd50729661a
#
_cell.length_a   1.000
_cell.length_b   1.000
_cell.length_c   1.000
_cell.angle_alpha   90.00
_cell.angle_beta   90.00
_cell.angle_gamma   90.00
#
_symmetry.space_group_name_H-M   'P 1'
#
loop_
_entity.id
_entity.type
_entity.pdbx_description
1 polymer ?
#
loop_
_entity_poly.entity_id
_entity_poly.type
_entity_poly.pdbx_seq_one_letter_code
_entity_poly.pdbx_strand_id
1 'polypeptide(L)'
;MCGLYKCETCGKEYNDYDLSKRCEARHFGLTVGDLNYYNRLKYSANFKSIVHDCSKSEDSERELKHALNELAEFEKYHNIKSSI
;
A
#
# COMPACT_ATOMS: atom_id res chain seq x y z
N MET A 1 -13.54 -8.23 23.80
CA MET A 1 -13.63 -7.88 22.48
C MET A 1 -12.65 -8.54 21.56
N CYS A 2 -13.16 -9.19 20.62
CA CYS A 2 -12.31 -9.96 19.81
C CYS A 2 -11.61 -9.23 18.77
N GLY A 3 -10.38 -9.00 18.90
CA GLY A 3 -9.60 -8.42 17.88
C GLY A 3 -9.02 -9.46 16.96
N LEU A 4 -9.83 -10.05 16.13
CA LEU A 4 -9.29 -10.91 15.11
C LEU A 4 -8.83 -10.08 13.94
N TYR A 5 -7.65 -10.40 13.41
CA TYR A 5 -7.09 -9.72 12.27
C TYR A 5 -7.28 -10.59 11.03
N LYS A 6 -7.86 -10.00 10.01
CA LYS A 6 -8.21 -10.73 8.80
C LYS A 6 -7.26 -10.38 7.67
N CYS A 7 -6.78 -11.39 6.97
CA CYS A 7 -6.02 -11.17 5.74
C CYS A 7 -6.99 -10.68 4.66
N GLU A 8 -6.77 -9.48 4.15
CA GLU A 8 -7.66 -8.88 3.18
C GLU A 8 -7.67 -9.61 1.84
N THR A 9 -6.62 -10.37 1.55
CA THR A 9 -6.50 -11.06 0.28
C THR A 9 -7.26 -12.38 0.26
N CYS A 10 -7.14 -13.19 1.33
CA CYS A 10 -7.77 -14.51 1.35
C CYS A 10 -8.88 -14.64 2.40
N GLY A 11 -9.05 -13.65 3.27
CA GLY A 11 -10.10 -13.67 4.26
C GLY A 11 -9.84 -14.52 5.47
N LYS A 12 -8.65 -15.11 5.59
CA LYS A 12 -8.33 -15.94 6.74
C LYS A 12 -8.12 -15.09 8.00
N GLU A 13 -8.69 -15.52 9.11
CA GLU A 13 -8.61 -14.79 10.36
C GLU A 13 -7.45 -15.29 11.23
N TYR A 14 -6.80 -14.36 11.91
CA TYR A 14 -5.68 -14.64 12.80
C TYR A 14 -5.88 -13.91 14.13
N ASN A 15 -5.34 -14.50 15.18
CA ASN A 15 -5.38 -13.88 16.50
C ASN A 15 -4.28 -12.82 16.66
N ASP A 16 -3.31 -12.79 15.76
CA ASP A 16 -2.16 -11.90 15.83
C ASP A 16 -2.09 -11.05 14.57
N TYR A 17 -1.89 -9.75 14.76
CA TYR A 17 -1.73 -8.81 13.66
C TYR A 17 -0.57 -9.20 12.73
N ASP A 18 0.57 -9.61 13.33
CA ASP A 18 1.74 -9.99 12.54
C ASP A 18 1.46 -11.19 11.64
N LEU A 19 0.71 -12.16 12.13
CA LEU A 19 0.35 -13.34 11.35
C LEU A 19 -0.52 -12.97 10.16
N SER A 20 -1.48 -12.07 10.35
CA SER A 20 -2.34 -11.61 9.27
C SER A 20 -1.54 -10.84 8.22
N LYS A 21 -0.58 -10.03 8.64
CA LYS A 21 0.28 -9.28 7.74
C LYS A 21 1.24 -10.19 6.99
N ARG A 22 1.75 -11.23 7.64
CA ARG A 22 2.60 -12.23 6.98
C ARG A 22 1.82 -12.97 5.90
N CYS A 23 0.57 -13.32 6.19
CA CYS A 23 -0.28 -13.98 5.22
C CYS A 23 -0.52 -13.08 4.00
N GLU A 24 -0.87 -11.82 4.24
CA GLU A 24 -1.09 -10.84 3.19
C GLU A 24 0.18 -10.63 2.36
N ALA A 25 1.33 -10.48 3.02
CA ALA A 25 2.61 -10.29 2.32
C ALA A 25 2.95 -11.49 1.44
N ARG A 26 2.65 -12.68 1.91
CA ARG A 26 2.92 -13.90 1.15
C ARG A 26 2.15 -13.93 -0.16
N HIS A 27 0.92 -13.41 -0.17
CA HIS A 27 0.12 -13.36 -1.41
C HIS A 27 0.75 -12.46 -2.46
N PHE A 28 1.50 -11.45 -2.04
CA PHE A 28 2.21 -10.54 -2.93
C PHE A 28 3.66 -10.96 -3.18
N GLY A 29 4.13 -12.01 -2.52
CA GLY A 29 5.53 -12.40 -2.60
C GLY A 29 6.47 -11.44 -1.88
N LEU A 30 5.97 -10.72 -0.89
CA LEU A 30 6.73 -9.70 -0.15
C LEU A 30 7.00 -10.16 1.28
N THR A 31 7.97 -9.51 1.92
CA THR A 31 8.14 -9.63 3.37
C THR A 31 7.17 -8.67 4.05
N VAL A 32 6.99 -8.84 5.37
CA VAL A 32 6.12 -7.92 6.13
C VAL A 32 6.64 -6.49 6.05
N GLY A 33 7.96 -6.30 6.10
CA GLY A 33 8.55 -4.97 5.96
C GLY A 33 8.26 -4.35 4.59
N ASP A 34 8.37 -5.14 3.53
CA ASP A 34 8.07 -4.68 2.18
C ASP A 34 6.59 -4.35 2.04
N LEU A 35 5.72 -5.16 2.64
CA LEU A 35 4.28 -4.89 2.61
C LEU A 35 3.96 -3.57 3.31
N ASN A 36 4.57 -3.33 4.47
CA ASN A 36 4.39 -2.08 5.19
C ASN A 36 4.85 -0.88 4.37
N TYR A 37 5.99 -1.02 3.69
CA TYR A 37 6.50 0.03 2.81
C TYR A 37 5.54 0.28 1.64
N TYR A 38 5.04 -0.78 1.03
CA TYR A 38 4.09 -0.68 -0.07
C TYR A 38 2.81 0.03 0.38
N ASN A 39 2.28 -0.32 1.55
CA ASN A 39 1.09 0.33 2.09
C ASN A 39 1.34 1.81 2.37
N ARG A 40 2.54 2.15 2.83
CA ARG A 40 2.94 3.54 3.05
C ARG A 40 2.97 4.31 1.75
N LEU A 41 3.51 3.73 0.69
CA LEU A 41 3.54 4.36 -0.63
C LEU A 41 2.13 4.60 -1.16
N LYS A 42 1.25 3.61 -1.03
CA LYS A 42 -0.14 3.76 -1.46
C LYS A 42 -0.86 4.85 -0.69
N TYR A 43 -0.66 4.89 0.62
CA TYR A 43 -1.26 5.91 1.46
C TYR A 43 -0.77 7.31 1.09
N SER A 44 0.54 7.45 0.89
CA SER A 44 1.14 8.73 0.52
C SER A 44 0.62 9.22 -0.83
N ALA A 45 0.54 8.35 -1.81
CA ALA A 45 0.02 8.70 -3.14
C ALA A 45 -1.44 9.14 -3.05
N ASN A 46 -2.25 8.42 -2.27
CA ASN A 46 -3.66 8.77 -2.08
C ASN A 46 -3.81 10.11 -1.38
N PHE A 47 -3.03 10.36 -0.34
CA PHE A 47 -3.05 11.61 0.39
C PHE A 47 -2.68 12.78 -0.52
N LYS A 48 -1.62 12.64 -1.31
CA LYS A 48 -1.18 13.69 -2.22
C LYS A 48 -2.19 13.94 -3.33
N SER A 49 -2.89 12.90 -3.75
CA SER A 49 -3.97 13.05 -4.71
C SER A 49 -5.11 13.92 -4.15
N ILE A 50 -5.47 13.68 -2.89
CA ILE A 50 -6.50 14.49 -2.23
C ILE A 50 -6.06 15.93 -2.08
N VAL A 51 -4.80 16.14 -1.66
CA VAL A 51 -4.24 17.48 -1.50
C VAL A 51 -4.21 18.22 -2.84
N HIS A 52 -3.82 17.56 -3.92
CA HIS A 52 -3.81 18.15 -5.25
C HIS A 52 -5.22 18.54 -5.69
N ASP A 53 -6.21 17.70 -5.42
CA ASP A 53 -7.61 17.99 -5.73
C ASP A 53 -8.08 19.27 -5.05
N CYS A 54 -7.63 19.51 -3.80
CA CYS A 54 -8.01 20.69 -3.04
C CYS A 54 -7.25 21.94 -3.45
N SER A 55 -5.95 21.80 -3.75
CA SER A 55 -5.08 22.96 -4.00
C SER A 55 -4.77 23.21 -5.47
N LYS A 56 -4.66 22.16 -6.27
CA LYS A 56 -4.37 22.21 -7.70
C LYS A 56 -3.19 23.11 -8.06
N SER A 57 -2.12 23.05 -7.26
CA SER A 57 -0.91 23.83 -7.53
C SER A 57 0.10 22.96 -8.28
N GLU A 58 1.08 23.63 -8.91
CA GLU A 58 2.15 22.90 -9.61
C GLU A 58 2.98 22.06 -8.65
N ASP A 59 3.20 22.57 -7.44
CA ASP A 59 3.97 21.84 -6.43
C ASP A 59 3.25 20.56 -6.01
N SER A 60 1.94 20.62 -5.78
CA SER A 60 1.17 19.44 -5.39
C SER A 60 1.11 18.44 -6.53
N GLU A 61 1.02 18.89 -7.77
CA GLU A 61 1.05 18.00 -8.93
C GLU A 61 2.39 17.27 -9.04
N ARG A 62 3.50 18.00 -8.82
CA ARG A 62 4.83 17.40 -8.87
C ARG A 62 5.00 16.34 -7.79
N GLU A 63 4.56 16.64 -6.56
CA GLU A 63 4.62 15.68 -5.46
C GLU A 63 3.78 14.45 -5.74
N LEU A 64 2.58 14.64 -6.29
CA LEU A 64 1.70 13.54 -6.64
C LEU A 64 2.34 12.64 -7.69
N LYS A 65 2.90 13.22 -8.74
CA LYS A 65 3.57 12.45 -9.78
C LYS A 65 4.75 11.66 -9.22
N HIS A 66 5.52 12.27 -8.33
CA HIS A 66 6.65 11.61 -7.69
C HIS A 66 6.19 10.41 -6.85
N ALA A 67 5.13 10.59 -6.06
CA ALA A 67 4.59 9.50 -5.25
C ALA A 67 4.06 8.36 -6.11
N LEU A 68 3.38 8.68 -7.20
CA LEU A 68 2.87 7.68 -8.12
C LEU A 68 4.01 6.92 -8.82
N ASN A 69 5.08 7.63 -9.18
CA ASN A 69 6.26 7.01 -9.77
C ASN A 69 6.92 6.03 -8.81
N GLU A 70 7.11 6.43 -7.56
CA GLU A 70 7.70 5.55 -6.54
C GLU A 70 6.85 4.29 -6.36
N LEU A 71 5.55 4.46 -6.31
CA LEU A 71 4.63 3.33 -6.16
C LEU A 71 4.73 2.40 -7.38
N ALA A 72 4.73 2.95 -8.57
CA ALA A 72 4.82 2.17 -9.80
C ALA A 72 6.16 1.41 -9.89
N GLU A 73 7.25 2.05 -9.52
CA GLU A 73 8.56 1.40 -9.52
C GLU A 73 8.60 0.26 -8.51
N PHE A 74 8.04 0.45 -7.33
CA PHE A 74 7.98 -0.61 -6.33
C PHE A 74 7.17 -1.80 -6.84
N GLU A 75 6.02 -1.56 -7.44
CA GLU A 75 5.18 -2.61 -7.99
C GLU A 75 5.90 -3.35 -9.10
N LYS A 76 6.61 -2.62 -9.96
CA LYS A 76 7.38 -3.22 -11.05
C LYS A 76 8.53 -4.07 -10.52
N TYR A 77 9.23 -3.57 -9.51
CA TYR A 77 10.36 -4.29 -8.92
C TYR A 77 9.93 -5.61 -8.31
N HIS A 78 8.78 -5.63 -7.65
CA HIS A 78 8.27 -6.84 -7.00
C HIS A 78 7.30 -7.63 -7.86
N ASN A 79 7.08 -7.24 -9.10
CA ASN A 79 6.12 -7.89 -10.01
C ASN A 79 4.70 -7.93 -9.45
N ILE A 80 4.32 -6.91 -8.74
CA ILE A 80 2.97 -6.79 -8.19
C ILE A 80 2.06 -6.27 -9.30
N LYS A 81 0.96 -6.98 -9.55
CA LYS A 81 0.00 -6.50 -10.52
C LYS A 81 -0.87 -5.44 -9.88
N SER A 82 -0.87 -4.25 -10.47
CA SER A 82 -1.77 -3.20 -10.02
C SER A 82 -3.21 -3.65 -10.23
N SER A 83 -4.02 -3.51 -9.21
CA SER A 83 -5.41 -3.93 -9.28
C SER A 83 -6.34 -2.83 -9.78
N ILE A 84 -5.79 -1.83 -10.38
CA ILE A 84 -6.59 -0.72 -10.91
C ILE A 84 -7.11 -1.06 -12.27
#